data_6094897163d4dac614e12d85a856d3af
#
_entry.id   6094897163d4dac614e12d85a856d3af
#
_cell.length_a   1.000
_cell.length_b   1.000
_cell.length_c   1.000
_cell.angle_alpha   90.00
_cell.angle_beta   90.00
_cell.angle_gamma   90.00
#
_symmetry.space_group_name_H-M   'P 1'
#
loop_
_entity.id
_entity.type
_entity.pdbx_description
1 polymer ?
#
loop_
_entity_poly.entity_id
_entity_poly.type
_entity_poly.pdbx_seq_one_letter_code
_entity_poly.pdbx_strand_id
1 'polypeptide(L)'
;EDDIPEIHRRLDLLEPKGKRFNSEYEVYIFPVPEQKEPMILMREEGVTQIAQELVEELQSISNLKLVCFDPLQAFTTGNVSSSNEAGQLWGSYCANISARLGCTTLTIHHLNKAGLTVDSDDSMVQRTSVRGASSLVDSQRFCLTMALGDVETCERVCEEQRVPYDRMAVVKASLVKSNSGNVDYSTKTLFRKDGVLEPLEELQNASYIYDKF
;
A
#
# COMPACT_ATOMS: atom_id res chain seq x y z
N GLU A 1 -9.23 -0.29 9.01
CA GLU A 1 -9.12 0.70 10.10
C GLU A 1 -10.14 1.83 9.94
N ASP A 2 -10.44 2.22 8.71
CA ASP A 2 -11.35 3.32 8.42
C ASP A 2 -12.79 2.84 8.21
N ASP A 3 -13.75 3.71 8.48
CA ASP A 3 -15.16 3.48 8.17
C ASP A 3 -15.48 3.80 6.69
N ILE A 4 -16.66 3.39 6.23
CA ILE A 4 -17.09 3.60 4.85
C ILE A 4 -17.06 5.08 4.44
N PRO A 5 -17.56 6.06 5.23
CA PRO A 5 -17.50 7.47 4.88
C PRO A 5 -16.06 7.98 4.64
N GLU A 6 -15.11 7.61 5.48
CA GLU A 6 -13.72 8.03 5.33
C GLU A 6 -13.06 7.42 4.08
N ILE A 7 -13.33 6.14 3.78
CA ILE A 7 -12.84 5.50 2.57
C ILE A 7 -13.39 6.22 1.33
N HIS A 8 -14.69 6.52 1.29
CA HIS A 8 -15.28 7.29 0.19
C HIS A 8 -14.67 8.67 0.04
N ARG A 9 -14.46 9.39 1.15
CA ARG A 9 -13.83 10.71 1.14
C ARG A 9 -12.43 10.65 0.50
N ARG A 10 -11.63 9.63 0.81
CA ARG A 10 -10.29 9.45 0.20
C ARG A 10 -10.38 9.10 -1.28
N LEU A 11 -11.31 8.22 -1.65
CA LEU A 11 -11.52 7.86 -3.05
C LEU A 11 -11.99 9.06 -3.89
N ASP A 12 -12.81 9.97 -3.33
CA ASP A 12 -13.25 11.19 -4.00
C ASP A 12 -12.08 12.13 -4.34
N LEU A 13 -11.05 12.17 -3.50
CA LEU A 13 -9.84 12.95 -3.80
C LEU A 13 -9.03 12.34 -4.96
N LEU A 14 -8.96 11.01 -5.02
CA LEU A 14 -8.20 10.29 -6.05
C LEU A 14 -8.92 10.31 -7.42
N GLU A 15 -10.24 10.36 -7.42
CA GLU A 15 -11.02 10.34 -8.67
C GLU A 15 -12.20 11.34 -8.65
N PRO A 16 -11.89 12.65 -8.73
CA PRO A 16 -12.90 13.71 -8.58
C PRO A 16 -13.99 13.68 -9.66
N LYS A 17 -13.80 12.92 -10.74
CA LYS A 17 -14.82 12.75 -11.81
C LYS A 17 -15.84 11.65 -11.49
N GLY A 18 -15.72 10.96 -10.37
CA GLY A 18 -16.67 9.95 -9.92
C GLY A 18 -16.80 8.75 -10.87
N LYS A 19 -15.74 8.33 -11.51
CA LYS A 19 -15.73 7.23 -12.50
C LYS A 19 -16.25 5.91 -11.94
N ARG A 20 -15.99 5.62 -10.65
CA ARG A 20 -16.51 4.43 -9.96
C ARG A 20 -18.04 4.41 -9.88
N PHE A 21 -18.71 5.57 -10.01
CA PHE A 21 -20.18 5.64 -10.04
C PHE A 21 -20.72 5.57 -11.47
N ASN A 22 -19.89 5.68 -12.49
CA ASN A 22 -20.25 5.68 -13.91
C ASN A 22 -20.03 4.32 -14.59
N SER A 23 -19.84 3.25 -13.83
CA SER A 23 -19.64 1.86 -14.32
C SER A 23 -18.40 1.66 -15.21
N GLU A 24 -17.44 2.60 -15.20
CA GLU A 24 -16.16 2.38 -15.90
C GLU A 24 -15.32 1.30 -15.18
N TYR A 25 -15.45 1.23 -13.86
CA TYR A 25 -14.92 0.16 -13.00
C TYR A 25 -15.71 0.10 -11.69
N GLU A 26 -15.68 -1.05 -11.06
CA GLU A 26 -16.38 -1.28 -9.79
C GLU A 26 -15.36 -1.34 -8.66
N VAL A 27 -15.67 -0.68 -7.54
CA VAL A 27 -14.90 -0.73 -6.30
C VAL A 27 -15.78 -1.29 -5.20
N TYR A 28 -15.46 -2.48 -4.73
CA TYR A 28 -16.12 -3.12 -3.59
C TYR A 28 -15.37 -2.75 -2.31
N ILE A 29 -16.06 -2.10 -1.38
CA ILE A 29 -15.51 -1.71 -0.08
C ILE A 29 -16.04 -2.67 0.98
N PHE A 30 -15.12 -3.31 1.69
CA PHE A 30 -15.42 -4.24 2.77
C PHE A 30 -14.84 -3.74 4.09
N PRO A 31 -15.60 -2.97 4.90
CA PRO A 31 -15.11 -2.37 6.13
C PRO A 31 -15.01 -3.43 7.23
N VAL A 32 -13.81 -3.91 7.50
CA VAL A 32 -13.55 -4.94 8.52
C VAL A 32 -14.03 -4.53 9.92
N PRO A 33 -13.89 -3.27 10.37
CA PRO A 33 -14.38 -2.84 11.68
C PRO A 33 -15.90 -2.93 11.85
N GLU A 34 -16.67 -2.92 10.76
CA GLU A 34 -18.14 -2.97 10.78
C GLU A 34 -18.69 -4.41 10.76
N GLN A 35 -17.80 -5.41 10.64
CA GLN A 35 -18.21 -6.80 10.65
C GLN A 35 -18.57 -7.26 12.07
N LYS A 36 -19.58 -8.12 12.19
CA LYS A 36 -20.01 -8.67 13.49
C LYS A 36 -18.93 -9.50 14.17
N GLU A 37 -18.11 -10.18 13.39
CA GLU A 37 -17.00 -11.00 13.84
C GLU A 37 -15.70 -10.57 13.18
N PRO A 38 -14.54 -10.65 13.89
CA PRO A 38 -13.26 -10.34 13.31
C PRO A 38 -12.96 -11.19 12.08
N MET A 39 -12.60 -10.54 10.96
CA MET A 39 -12.30 -11.21 9.70
C MET A 39 -10.87 -11.77 9.71
N ILE A 40 -10.63 -12.75 10.58
CA ILE A 40 -9.31 -13.36 10.69
C ILE A 40 -9.16 -14.45 9.62
N LEU A 41 -8.30 -14.15 8.62
CA LEU A 41 -8.02 -15.05 7.50
C LEU A 41 -6.90 -16.04 7.83
N MET A 42 -6.03 -15.68 8.77
CA MET A 42 -4.88 -16.52 9.14
C MET A 42 -4.62 -16.50 10.65
N ARG A 43 -4.32 -17.67 11.19
CA ARG A 43 -3.89 -17.91 12.57
C ARG A 43 -2.55 -18.65 12.56
N GLU A 44 -1.97 -18.90 13.74
CA GLU A 44 -0.75 -19.71 13.87
C GLU A 44 -0.90 -21.11 13.28
N GLU A 45 -2.09 -21.69 13.41
CA GLU A 45 -2.40 -23.03 12.91
C GLU A 45 -2.61 -23.10 11.39
N GLY A 46 -2.71 -21.93 10.72
CA GLY A 46 -2.86 -21.86 9.28
C GLY A 46 -3.99 -20.94 8.78
N VAL A 47 -4.42 -21.19 7.56
CA VAL A 47 -5.52 -20.47 6.89
C VAL A 47 -6.84 -20.90 7.49
N THR A 48 -7.70 -19.93 7.82
CA THR A 48 -9.00 -20.17 8.48
C THR A 48 -10.09 -20.57 7.47
N GLN A 49 -11.22 -21.05 7.99
CA GLN A 49 -12.41 -21.30 7.18
C GLN A 49 -12.93 -19.99 6.53
N ILE A 50 -12.91 -18.87 7.27
CA ILE A 50 -13.30 -17.54 6.75
C ILE A 50 -12.51 -17.16 5.51
N ALA A 51 -11.22 -17.49 5.48
CA ALA A 51 -10.36 -17.21 4.33
C ALA A 51 -10.76 -18.03 3.08
N GLN A 52 -11.27 -19.24 3.25
CA GLN A 52 -11.79 -20.07 2.18
C GLN A 52 -13.11 -19.51 1.65
N GLU A 53 -14.02 -19.16 2.55
CA GLU A 53 -15.31 -18.55 2.22
C GLU A 53 -15.12 -17.22 1.48
N LEU A 54 -14.15 -16.39 1.90
CA LEU A 54 -13.81 -15.16 1.18
C LEU A 54 -13.41 -15.44 -0.27
N VAL A 55 -12.59 -16.45 -0.52
CA VAL A 55 -12.17 -16.78 -1.89
C VAL A 55 -13.37 -17.24 -2.73
N GLU A 56 -14.31 -17.99 -2.15
CA GLU A 56 -15.53 -18.42 -2.82
C GLU A 56 -16.44 -17.23 -3.16
N GLU A 57 -16.57 -16.27 -2.23
CA GLU A 57 -17.32 -15.04 -2.46
C GLU A 57 -16.70 -14.20 -3.58
N LEU A 58 -15.37 -14.00 -3.54
CA LEU A 58 -14.64 -13.25 -4.56
C LEU A 58 -14.75 -13.87 -5.96
N GLN A 59 -14.96 -15.20 -6.06
CA GLN A 59 -15.19 -15.87 -7.35
C GLN A 59 -16.48 -15.42 -8.05
N SER A 60 -17.45 -14.91 -7.28
CA SER A 60 -18.71 -14.40 -7.84
C SER A 60 -18.53 -13.04 -8.55
N ILE A 61 -17.44 -12.33 -8.27
CA ILE A 61 -17.16 -11.03 -8.87
C ILE A 61 -16.54 -11.22 -10.26
N SER A 62 -17.30 -10.86 -11.29
CA SER A 62 -16.81 -10.95 -12.66
C SER A 62 -15.68 -9.97 -12.92
N ASN A 63 -14.64 -10.40 -13.63
CA ASN A 63 -13.52 -9.55 -14.05
C ASN A 63 -12.74 -8.89 -12.89
N LEU A 64 -12.68 -9.55 -11.73
CA LEU A 64 -11.91 -9.09 -10.59
C LEU A 64 -10.43 -8.86 -10.97
N LYS A 65 -9.88 -7.67 -10.69
CA LYS A 65 -8.51 -7.29 -11.05
C LYS A 65 -7.58 -7.16 -9.87
N LEU A 66 -8.09 -6.69 -8.74
CA LEU A 66 -7.30 -6.41 -7.55
C LEU A 66 -8.07 -6.79 -6.28
N VAL A 67 -7.39 -7.45 -5.37
CA VAL A 67 -7.84 -7.64 -3.98
C VAL A 67 -6.84 -6.94 -3.08
N CYS A 68 -7.30 -5.97 -2.27
CA CYS A 68 -6.46 -5.22 -1.35
C CYS A 68 -6.77 -5.61 0.10
N PHE A 69 -5.74 -5.97 0.86
CA PHE A 69 -5.80 -6.23 2.30
C PHE A 69 -5.15 -5.07 3.05
N ASP A 70 -5.94 -4.25 3.75
CA ASP A 70 -5.48 -3.02 4.42
C ASP A 70 -6.03 -2.92 5.86
N PRO A 71 -5.16 -3.02 6.86
CA PRO A 71 -3.80 -3.54 6.83
C PRO A 71 -3.74 -5.06 7.12
N LEU A 72 -2.60 -5.70 6.85
CA LEU A 72 -2.36 -7.13 7.15
C LEU A 72 -2.79 -7.54 8.57
N GLN A 73 -2.51 -6.69 9.57
CA GLN A 73 -2.84 -7.00 10.97
C GLN A 73 -4.33 -7.17 11.23
N ALA A 74 -5.21 -6.58 10.43
CA ALA A 74 -6.65 -6.73 10.58
C ALA A 74 -7.13 -8.15 10.22
N PHE A 75 -6.34 -8.88 9.44
CA PHE A 75 -6.67 -10.18 8.89
C PHE A 75 -5.92 -11.35 9.54
N THR A 76 -5.04 -11.07 10.48
CA THR A 76 -4.16 -12.10 11.06
C THR A 76 -4.11 -12.01 12.57
N THR A 77 -3.95 -13.15 13.23
CA THR A 77 -3.67 -13.25 14.67
C THR A 77 -2.31 -13.87 14.92
N GLY A 78 -1.77 -13.67 16.13
CA GLY A 78 -0.48 -14.22 16.51
C GLY A 78 0.72 -13.48 15.91
N ASN A 79 1.84 -14.18 15.79
CA ASN A 79 3.13 -13.61 15.40
C ASN A 79 3.37 -13.62 13.87
N VAL A 80 2.33 -13.41 13.05
CA VAL A 80 2.50 -13.39 11.57
C VAL A 80 3.57 -12.37 11.15
N SER A 81 3.69 -11.28 11.88
CA SER A 81 4.71 -10.27 11.63
C SER A 81 6.12 -10.63 12.15
N SER A 82 6.30 -11.70 12.89
CA SER A 82 7.60 -12.11 13.46
C SER A 82 8.03 -13.52 13.07
N SER A 83 7.13 -14.35 12.54
CA SER A 83 7.40 -15.71 12.10
C SER A 83 7.65 -15.77 10.59
N ASN A 84 8.79 -16.37 10.21
CA ASN A 84 9.07 -16.61 8.79
C ASN A 84 8.07 -17.58 8.16
N GLU A 85 7.59 -18.57 8.90
CA GLU A 85 6.59 -19.52 8.43
C GLU A 85 5.26 -18.82 8.13
N ALA A 86 4.82 -17.97 9.03
CA ALA A 86 3.59 -17.21 8.85
C ALA A 86 3.67 -16.20 7.67
N GLY A 87 4.82 -15.56 7.48
CA GLY A 87 5.05 -14.68 6.33
C GLY A 87 5.01 -15.44 5.00
N GLN A 88 5.59 -16.65 4.94
CA GLN A 88 5.50 -17.52 3.76
C GLN A 88 4.07 -18.01 3.52
N LEU A 89 3.34 -18.38 4.58
CA LEU A 89 1.97 -18.84 4.48
C LEU A 89 1.05 -17.74 3.94
N TRP A 90 1.21 -16.50 4.41
CA TRP A 90 0.48 -15.35 3.87
C TRP A 90 0.77 -15.12 2.38
N GLY A 91 2.05 -15.15 1.99
CA GLY A 91 2.43 -15.04 0.58
C GLY A 91 1.84 -16.16 -0.29
N SER A 92 1.81 -17.39 0.22
CA SER A 92 1.19 -18.53 -0.46
C SER A 92 -0.33 -18.37 -0.58
N TYR A 93 -1.00 -17.84 0.45
CA TYR A 93 -2.42 -17.54 0.41
C TYR A 93 -2.74 -16.47 -0.65
N CYS A 94 -1.99 -15.37 -0.69
CA CYS A 94 -2.12 -14.33 -1.70
C CYS A 94 -1.88 -14.88 -3.12
N ALA A 95 -0.86 -15.71 -3.29
CA ALA A 95 -0.59 -16.37 -4.59
C ALA A 95 -1.71 -17.30 -5.02
N ASN A 96 -2.33 -18.03 -4.08
CA ASN A 96 -3.49 -18.87 -4.36
C ASN A 96 -4.69 -18.06 -4.82
N ILE A 97 -5.03 -16.95 -4.15
CA ILE A 97 -6.07 -16.01 -4.58
C ILE A 97 -5.79 -15.55 -6.01
N SER A 98 -4.59 -15.06 -6.27
CA SER A 98 -4.21 -14.54 -7.59
C SER A 98 -4.33 -15.60 -8.69
N ALA A 99 -3.90 -16.82 -8.41
CA ALA A 99 -3.96 -17.92 -9.37
C ALA A 99 -5.42 -18.39 -9.64
N ARG A 100 -6.25 -18.49 -8.59
CA ARG A 100 -7.63 -18.96 -8.70
C ARG A 100 -8.55 -17.93 -9.34
N LEU A 101 -8.35 -16.64 -9.07
CA LEU A 101 -9.25 -15.58 -9.49
C LEU A 101 -8.73 -14.77 -10.68
N GLY A 102 -7.49 -15.01 -11.13
CA GLY A 102 -6.88 -14.25 -12.22
C GLY A 102 -6.67 -12.77 -11.90
N CYS A 103 -6.47 -12.43 -10.62
CA CYS A 103 -6.34 -11.08 -10.12
C CYS A 103 -4.98 -10.83 -9.47
N THR A 104 -4.68 -9.58 -9.15
CA THR A 104 -3.54 -9.19 -8.31
C THR A 104 -3.98 -9.09 -6.86
N THR A 105 -3.13 -9.49 -5.91
CA THR A 105 -3.30 -9.18 -4.50
C THR A 105 -2.35 -8.09 -4.06
N LEU A 106 -2.84 -7.15 -3.27
CA LEU A 106 -2.07 -6.09 -2.63
C LEU A 106 -2.24 -6.19 -1.11
N THR A 107 -1.14 -6.24 -0.38
CA THR A 107 -1.16 -6.23 1.09
C THR A 107 -0.50 -4.97 1.60
N ILE A 108 -1.24 -4.19 2.39
CA ILE A 108 -0.71 -3.03 3.11
C ILE A 108 -0.20 -3.48 4.47
N HIS A 109 0.99 -3.03 4.84
CA HIS A 109 1.60 -3.38 6.11
C HIS A 109 2.43 -2.23 6.67
N HIS A 110 2.54 -2.16 8.00
CA HIS A 110 3.28 -1.08 8.65
C HIS A 110 4.79 -1.28 8.57
N LEU A 111 5.52 -0.18 8.55
CA LEU A 111 6.96 -0.17 8.80
C LEU A 111 7.25 -0.40 10.30
N ASN A 112 8.43 -0.91 10.62
CA ASN A 112 8.91 -0.94 11.99
C ASN A 112 9.30 0.47 12.46
N LYS A 113 9.52 0.65 13.78
CA LYS A 113 9.87 1.97 14.33
C LYS A 113 11.19 2.52 13.76
N ALA A 114 12.15 1.66 13.46
CA ALA A 114 13.40 2.07 12.83
C ALA A 114 13.17 2.57 11.39
N GLY A 115 12.26 1.94 10.64
CA GLY A 115 11.92 2.34 9.29
C GLY A 115 11.26 3.72 9.18
N LEU A 116 10.64 4.20 10.26
CA LEU A 116 10.07 5.55 10.30
C LEU A 116 11.14 6.66 10.37
N THR A 117 12.37 6.30 10.73
CA THR A 117 13.51 7.22 10.90
C THR A 117 14.66 6.94 9.94
N VAL A 118 14.53 5.95 9.08
CA VAL A 118 15.57 5.61 8.08
C VAL A 118 15.58 6.69 7.01
N ASP A 119 16.55 7.57 7.13
CA ASP A 119 16.91 8.55 6.11
C ASP A 119 17.97 7.94 5.18
N SER A 120 17.57 6.93 4.42
CA SER A 120 18.44 6.25 3.48
C SER A 120 17.72 6.06 2.14
N ASP A 121 18.38 6.50 1.10
CA ASP A 121 17.96 6.20 -0.29
C ASP A 121 18.39 4.78 -0.73
N ASP A 122 19.06 4.02 0.16
CA ASP A 122 19.42 2.63 -0.10
C ASP A 122 18.21 1.71 0.09
N SER A 123 17.75 1.11 -1.00
CA SER A 123 16.62 0.20 -1.03
C SER A 123 16.83 -1.04 -0.14
N MET A 124 18.09 -1.47 0.07
CA MET A 124 18.39 -2.61 0.97
C MET A 124 18.18 -2.24 2.43
N VAL A 125 18.54 -1.02 2.83
CA VAL A 125 18.27 -0.50 4.17
C VAL A 125 16.76 -0.35 4.37
N GLN A 126 16.06 0.19 3.39
CA GLN A 126 14.60 0.34 3.45
C GLN A 126 13.86 -1.01 3.47
N ARG A 127 14.39 -2.05 2.82
CA ARG A 127 13.83 -3.40 2.91
C ARG A 127 13.78 -3.92 4.35
N THR A 128 14.80 -3.64 5.17
CA THR A 128 14.84 -4.03 6.58
C THR A 128 13.88 -3.24 7.45
N SER A 129 13.33 -2.15 6.94
CA SER A 129 12.34 -1.31 7.63
C SER A 129 10.93 -1.88 7.62
N VAL A 130 10.64 -2.85 6.76
CA VAL A 130 9.35 -3.54 6.78
C VAL A 130 9.19 -4.28 8.10
N ARG A 131 8.09 -4.01 8.81
CA ARG A 131 7.82 -4.67 10.09
C ARG A 131 7.65 -6.16 9.88
N GLY A 132 8.40 -6.95 10.66
CA GLY A 132 8.18 -8.38 10.71
C GLY A 132 9.30 -9.21 10.09
N ALA A 133 8.97 -10.44 9.76
CA ALA A 133 9.91 -11.41 9.22
C ALA A 133 10.27 -11.07 7.75
N SER A 134 11.52 -11.31 7.39
CA SER A 134 12.01 -11.13 6.01
C SER A 134 11.20 -11.94 4.99
N SER A 135 10.68 -13.09 5.40
CA SER A 135 9.84 -13.96 4.56
C SER A 135 8.57 -13.29 4.07
N LEU A 136 8.03 -12.31 4.80
CA LEU A 136 6.88 -11.55 4.33
C LEU A 136 7.22 -10.77 3.05
N VAL A 137 8.39 -10.12 3.01
CA VAL A 137 8.89 -9.45 1.81
C VAL A 137 9.32 -10.46 0.75
N ASP A 138 10.02 -11.53 1.17
CA ASP A 138 10.58 -12.53 0.26
C ASP A 138 9.51 -13.32 -0.50
N SER A 139 8.35 -13.55 0.11
CA SER A 139 7.23 -14.24 -0.51
C SER A 139 6.47 -13.40 -1.54
N GLN A 140 6.60 -12.08 -1.52
CA GLN A 140 5.93 -11.20 -2.47
C GLN A 140 6.72 -11.10 -3.79
N ARG A 141 6.03 -10.82 -4.90
CA ARG A 141 6.66 -10.54 -6.19
C ARG A 141 7.18 -9.10 -6.30
N PHE A 142 6.59 -8.21 -5.53
CA PHE A 142 6.86 -6.79 -5.53
C PHE A 142 6.68 -6.26 -4.10
N CYS A 143 7.55 -5.38 -3.66
CA CYS A 143 7.41 -4.68 -2.38
C CYS A 143 7.87 -3.24 -2.52
N LEU A 144 6.96 -2.33 -2.18
CA LEU A 144 7.19 -0.89 -2.13
C LEU A 144 7.15 -0.44 -0.67
N THR A 145 8.14 0.32 -0.23
CA THR A 145 8.10 1.02 1.06
C THR A 145 7.74 2.48 0.85
N MET A 146 6.96 3.03 1.77
CA MET A 146 6.61 4.45 1.80
C MET A 146 6.85 4.98 3.21
N ALA A 147 7.67 6.00 3.34
CA ALA A 147 8.01 6.64 4.63
C ALA A 147 7.96 8.16 4.48
N LEU A 148 7.77 8.87 5.60
CA LEU A 148 7.85 10.33 5.58
C LEU A 148 9.27 10.75 5.21
N GLY A 149 9.38 11.81 4.41
CA GLY A 149 10.65 12.46 4.11
C GLY A 149 11.33 12.93 5.41
N ASP A 150 12.63 13.19 5.41
CA ASP A 150 13.33 13.87 6.50
C ASP A 150 12.89 15.34 6.63
N VAL A 151 13.26 15.98 7.74
CA VAL A 151 12.85 17.36 8.02
C VAL A 151 13.37 18.32 6.96
N GLU A 152 14.66 18.19 6.60
CA GLU A 152 15.32 19.06 5.60
C GLU A 152 14.64 18.94 4.23
N THR A 153 14.37 17.71 3.78
CA THR A 153 13.62 17.46 2.53
C THR A 153 12.22 18.07 2.59
N CYS A 154 11.51 17.92 3.73
CA CYS A 154 10.17 18.49 3.89
C CYS A 154 10.19 20.02 3.85
N GLU A 155 11.14 20.67 4.53
CA GLU A 155 11.31 22.14 4.52
C GLU A 155 11.55 22.64 3.10
N ARG A 156 12.55 22.08 2.42
CA ARG A 156 12.91 22.45 1.06
C ARG A 156 11.74 22.27 0.08
N VAL A 157 11.07 21.12 0.11
CA VAL A 157 9.95 20.85 -0.82
C VAL A 157 8.77 21.77 -0.54
N CYS A 158 8.42 22.00 0.73
CA CYS A 158 7.32 22.93 1.08
C CYS A 158 7.64 24.35 0.61
N GLU A 159 8.90 24.82 0.72
CA GLU A 159 9.35 26.11 0.21
C GLU A 159 9.23 26.17 -1.32
N GLU A 160 9.74 25.16 -2.04
CA GLU A 160 9.66 25.07 -3.51
C GLU A 160 8.21 25.07 -4.01
N GLN A 161 7.30 24.37 -3.28
CA GLN A 161 5.88 24.32 -3.58
C GLN A 161 5.08 25.53 -3.06
N ARG A 162 5.73 26.46 -2.34
CA ARG A 162 5.14 27.67 -1.76
C ARG A 162 3.97 27.39 -0.83
N VAL A 163 4.09 26.35 -0.03
CA VAL A 163 3.10 25.98 1.01
C VAL A 163 3.72 26.07 2.40
N PRO A 164 2.92 26.25 3.44
CA PRO A 164 3.39 26.15 4.81
C PRO A 164 4.06 24.81 5.09
N TYR A 165 5.08 24.81 5.96
CA TYR A 165 5.72 23.56 6.39
C TYR A 165 4.71 22.57 6.96
N ASP A 166 4.73 21.37 6.41
CA ASP A 166 3.96 20.23 6.90
C ASP A 166 4.84 18.98 6.88
N ARG A 167 5.07 18.39 8.05
CA ARG A 167 5.86 17.16 8.20
C ARG A 167 5.31 15.99 7.39
N MET A 168 3.99 16.00 7.10
CA MET A 168 3.29 14.97 6.35
C MET A 168 3.24 15.22 4.84
N ALA A 169 3.75 16.39 4.39
CA ALA A 169 3.65 16.80 2.99
C ALA A 169 4.50 15.96 2.05
N VAL A 170 5.63 15.39 2.53
CA VAL A 170 6.58 14.67 1.70
C VAL A 170 6.68 13.21 2.10
N VAL A 171 6.59 12.33 1.10
CA VAL A 171 6.72 10.89 1.25
C VAL A 171 7.83 10.40 0.31
N LYS A 172 8.76 9.61 0.85
CA LYS A 172 9.75 8.86 0.06
C LYS A 172 9.19 7.47 -0.22
N ALA A 173 9.15 7.08 -1.48
CA ALA A 173 8.68 5.78 -1.95
C ALA A 173 9.83 5.01 -2.62
N SER A 174 10.09 3.79 -2.21
CA SER A 174 11.19 2.98 -2.71
C SER A 174 10.75 1.57 -3.03
N LEU A 175 11.07 1.12 -4.22
CA LEU A 175 10.92 -0.28 -4.59
C LEU A 175 12.04 -1.09 -3.92
N VAL A 176 11.69 -1.93 -2.95
CA VAL A 176 12.68 -2.71 -2.18
C VAL A 176 12.77 -4.16 -2.61
N LYS A 177 11.82 -4.62 -3.41
CA LYS A 177 11.85 -5.93 -4.05
C LYS A 177 11.05 -5.92 -5.35
N SER A 178 11.60 -6.59 -6.36
CA SER A 178 10.87 -6.99 -7.58
C SER A 178 11.41 -8.32 -8.08
N ASN A 179 10.51 -9.19 -8.53
CA ASN A 179 10.86 -10.41 -9.27
C ASN A 179 10.94 -10.16 -10.78
N SER A 180 10.56 -8.97 -11.24
CA SER A 180 10.73 -8.53 -12.64
C SER A 180 12.13 -7.97 -12.81
N GLY A 181 12.80 -8.31 -13.92
CA GLY A 181 14.08 -7.70 -14.27
C GLY A 181 13.92 -6.25 -14.76
N ASN A 182 15.02 -5.51 -14.76
CA ASN A 182 15.13 -4.16 -15.35
C ASN A 182 14.14 -3.15 -14.74
N VAL A 183 14.12 -3.06 -13.41
CA VAL A 183 13.30 -2.12 -12.64
C VAL A 183 14.16 -1.01 -12.03
N ASP A 184 13.56 0.16 -11.88
CA ASP A 184 14.19 1.30 -11.19
C ASP A 184 14.01 1.16 -9.68
N TYR A 185 15.11 1.01 -8.96
CA TYR A 185 15.15 0.96 -7.49
C TYR A 185 15.42 2.32 -6.84
N SER A 186 15.49 3.40 -7.63
CA SER A 186 15.70 4.73 -7.07
C SER A 186 14.51 5.14 -6.19
N THR A 187 14.81 5.83 -5.09
CA THR A 187 13.78 6.40 -4.22
C THR A 187 13.11 7.56 -4.94
N LYS A 188 11.79 7.55 -4.96
CA LYS A 188 10.97 8.63 -5.50
C LYS A 188 10.47 9.51 -4.37
N THR A 189 10.57 10.81 -4.56
CA THR A 189 9.97 11.79 -3.66
C THR A 189 8.58 12.16 -4.16
N LEU A 190 7.60 11.98 -3.30
CA LEU A 190 6.20 12.31 -3.56
C LEU A 190 5.80 13.49 -2.69
N PHE A 191 5.00 14.37 -3.24
CA PHE A 191 4.41 15.50 -2.53
C PHE A 191 2.91 15.30 -2.37
N ARG A 192 2.40 15.61 -1.17
CA ARG A 192 0.97 15.49 -0.86
C ARG A 192 0.27 16.81 -1.20
N LYS A 193 -0.45 16.81 -2.32
CA LYS A 193 -1.25 17.93 -2.77
C LYS A 193 -2.74 17.57 -2.61
N ASP A 194 -3.45 18.34 -1.84
CA ASP A 194 -4.90 18.17 -1.60
C ASP A 194 -5.29 16.73 -1.16
N GLY A 195 -4.39 16.07 -0.41
CA GLY A 195 -4.58 14.70 0.07
C GLY A 195 -4.09 13.60 -0.88
N VAL A 196 -3.70 13.92 -2.10
CA VAL A 196 -3.17 12.99 -3.11
C VAL A 196 -1.64 13.08 -3.16
N LEU A 197 -0.96 11.94 -3.29
CA LEU A 197 0.49 11.89 -3.48
C LEU A 197 0.82 11.95 -4.98
N GLU A 198 1.58 12.96 -5.35
CA GLU A 198 2.04 13.20 -6.73
C GLU A 198 3.58 13.13 -6.80
N PRO A 199 4.17 12.56 -7.86
CA PRO A 199 5.61 12.59 -8.05
C PRO A 199 6.13 14.02 -8.15
N LEU A 200 7.15 14.37 -7.37
CA LEU A 200 7.71 15.73 -7.35
C LEU A 200 8.27 16.15 -8.71
N GLU A 201 8.89 15.22 -9.46
CA GLU A 201 9.43 15.47 -10.79
C GLU A 201 8.35 15.88 -11.81
N GLU A 202 7.14 15.32 -11.71
CA GLU A 202 6.01 15.67 -12.58
C GLU A 202 5.47 17.08 -12.26
N LEU A 203 5.44 17.44 -10.97
CA LEU A 203 5.04 18.79 -10.54
C LEU A 203 5.99 19.88 -11.04
N GLN A 204 7.28 19.61 -11.02
CA GLN A 204 8.28 20.54 -11.54
C GLN A 204 8.14 20.73 -13.06
N ASN A 205 7.89 19.66 -13.81
CA ASN A 205 7.66 19.72 -15.25
C ASN A 205 6.36 20.45 -15.61
N ALA A 206 5.31 20.32 -14.80
CA ALA A 206 4.05 21.04 -15.01
C ALA A 206 4.19 22.55 -14.82
N SER A 207 5.02 23.01 -13.85
CA SER A 207 5.28 24.44 -13.64
C SER A 207 6.03 25.07 -14.82
N TYR A 208 6.94 24.34 -15.46
CA TYR A 208 7.67 24.81 -16.65
C TYR A 208 6.77 25.05 -17.87
N ILE A 209 5.61 24.39 -17.93
CA ILE A 209 4.63 24.56 -19.04
C ILE A 209 3.81 25.82 -18.82
N TYR A 210 3.48 26.19 -17.58
CA TYR A 210 2.67 27.38 -17.27
C TYR A 210 3.47 28.69 -17.31
N ASP A 211 4.77 28.66 -17.10
CA ASP A 211 5.62 29.87 -17.20
C ASP A 211 5.94 30.28 -18.66
N LYS A 212 5.45 29.55 -19.66
CA LYS A 212 5.66 29.82 -21.09
C LYS A 212 4.42 30.36 -21.82
N PHE A 213 3.35 30.61 -21.10
CA PHE A 213 2.11 31.22 -21.59
C PHE A 213 1.75 32.42 -20.72
#